data_485544aeb03424d5c61869830058188a
#
_entry.id   485544aeb03424d5c61869830058188a
#
_cell.length_a   1.000
_cell.length_b   1.000
_cell.length_c   1.000
_cell.angle_alpha   90.00
_cell.angle_beta   90.00
_cell.angle_gamma   90.00
#
_symmetry.space_group_name_H-M   'P 1'
#
loop_
_entity.id
_entity.type
_entity.pdbx_description
1 polymer ?
#
loop_
_entity_poly.entity_id
_entity_poly.type
_entity_poly.pdbx_seq_one_letter_code
_entity_poly.pdbx_strand_id
1 'polypeptide(L)'
;MTCSERAKNIFSEEIAELKKLSTSIDKNFDKAVELIYACEGKLVVMGIGKTGIIGHKIASSLASTGTSAIFVNAAEAVHGDLGMVCGKDVVLLVS
;
A
#
# COMPACT_ATOMS: atom_id res chain seq x y z
N MET A 1 -2.56 29.20 21.09
CA MET A 1 -2.43 27.73 20.95
C MET A 1 -0.97 27.32 21.13
N THR A 2 -0.71 26.38 22.01
CA THR A 2 0.62 25.81 22.20
C THR A 2 0.91 24.73 21.15
N CYS A 3 2.17 24.35 21.01
CA CYS A 3 2.55 23.26 20.09
C CYS A 3 1.92 21.93 20.52
N SER A 4 1.83 21.68 21.82
CA SER A 4 1.17 20.47 22.32
C SER A 4 -0.33 20.45 22.05
N GLU A 5 -1.00 21.58 22.17
CA GLU A 5 -2.42 21.69 21.77
C GLU A 5 -2.60 21.47 20.28
N ARG A 6 -1.72 22.04 19.46
CA ARG A 6 -1.75 21.82 18.02
C ARG A 6 -1.53 20.34 17.67
N ALA A 7 -0.59 19.70 18.33
CA ALA A 7 -0.34 18.26 18.12
C ALA A 7 -1.59 17.42 18.45
N LYS A 8 -2.24 17.71 19.58
CA LYS A 8 -3.48 17.01 19.95
C LYS A 8 -4.60 17.23 18.94
N ASN A 9 -4.71 18.45 18.40
CA ASN A 9 -5.72 18.76 17.38
C ASN A 9 -5.47 17.98 16.10
N ILE A 10 -4.21 17.82 15.69
CA ILE A 10 -3.83 17.01 14.51
C ILE A 10 -4.27 15.55 14.71
N PHE A 11 -4.01 14.97 15.90
CA PHE A 11 -4.48 13.62 16.19
C PHE A 11 -6.01 13.51 16.12
N SER A 12 -6.72 14.50 16.64
CA SER A 12 -8.19 14.51 16.58
C SER A 12 -8.70 14.56 15.14
N GLU A 13 -8.08 15.37 14.30
CA GLU A 13 -8.42 15.47 12.88
C GLU A 13 -8.15 14.12 12.17
N GLU A 14 -7.02 13.50 12.44
CA GLU A 14 -6.67 12.21 11.87
C GLU A 14 -7.62 11.09 12.32
N ILE A 15 -7.99 11.07 13.59
CA ILE A 15 -8.98 10.12 14.13
C ILE A 15 -10.32 10.26 13.39
N ALA A 16 -10.76 11.50 13.17
CA ALA A 16 -12.01 11.76 12.47
C ALA A 16 -11.94 11.24 11.01
N GLU A 17 -10.83 11.46 10.33
CA GLU A 17 -10.63 10.97 8.97
C GLU A 17 -10.55 9.44 8.91
N LEU A 18 -9.90 8.80 9.88
CA LEU A 18 -9.86 7.33 9.96
C LEU A 18 -11.25 6.74 10.18
N LYS A 19 -12.09 7.38 10.97
CA LYS A 19 -13.49 6.96 11.14
C LYS A 19 -14.26 7.01 9.82
N LYS A 20 -14.09 8.08 9.04
CA LYS A 20 -14.69 8.20 7.72
C LYS A 20 -14.19 7.09 6.79
N LEU A 21 -12.88 6.86 6.78
CA LEU A 21 -12.28 5.81 5.97
C LEU A 21 -12.88 4.44 6.31
N SER A 22 -13.03 4.12 7.60
CA SER A 22 -13.57 2.83 8.02
C SER A 22 -14.97 2.58 7.48
N THR A 23 -15.80 3.63 7.35
CA THR A 23 -17.16 3.50 6.79
C THR A 23 -17.16 3.30 5.28
N SER A 24 -16.07 3.61 4.59
CA SER A 24 -15.95 3.44 3.14
C SER A 24 -15.43 2.07 2.74
N ILE A 25 -14.94 1.28 3.69
CA ILE A 25 -14.45 -0.07 3.41
C ILE A 25 -15.64 -0.98 3.14
N ASP A 26 -15.60 -1.67 2.02
CA ASP A 26 -16.69 -2.48 1.50
C ASP A 26 -16.21 -3.81 0.93
N LYS A 27 -17.04 -4.46 0.13
CA LYS A 27 -16.73 -5.73 -0.53
C LYS A 27 -15.53 -5.67 -1.45
N ASN A 28 -15.17 -4.50 -1.95
CA ASN A 28 -13.99 -4.35 -2.81
C ASN A 28 -12.71 -4.61 -2.01
N PHE A 29 -12.71 -4.26 -0.73
CA PHE A 29 -11.60 -4.60 0.16
C PHE A 29 -11.46 -6.12 0.29
N ASP A 30 -12.57 -6.81 0.52
CA ASP A 30 -12.57 -8.28 0.61
C ASP A 30 -12.05 -8.92 -0.67
N LYS A 31 -12.49 -8.42 -1.84
CA LYS A 31 -12.01 -8.90 -3.14
C LYS A 31 -10.52 -8.69 -3.32
N ALA A 32 -9.99 -7.53 -2.90
CA ALA A 32 -8.57 -7.25 -2.97
C ALA A 32 -7.76 -8.22 -2.10
N VAL A 33 -8.21 -8.46 -0.87
CA VAL A 33 -7.56 -9.42 0.04
C VAL A 33 -7.57 -10.83 -0.56
N GLU A 34 -8.71 -11.27 -1.08
CA GLU A 34 -8.85 -12.59 -1.71
C GLU A 34 -7.92 -12.75 -2.90
N LEU A 35 -7.81 -11.72 -3.74
CA LEU A 35 -6.94 -11.71 -4.89
C LEU A 35 -5.47 -11.87 -4.48
N ILE A 36 -5.05 -11.15 -3.47
CA ILE A 36 -3.68 -11.23 -2.94
C ILE A 36 -3.44 -12.59 -2.29
N TYR A 37 -4.39 -13.07 -1.50
CA TYR A 37 -4.29 -14.37 -0.80
C TYR A 37 -4.18 -15.54 -1.76
N ALA A 38 -4.95 -15.51 -2.85
CA ALA A 38 -4.95 -16.56 -3.87
C ALA A 38 -3.83 -16.43 -4.90
N CYS A 39 -3.00 -15.40 -4.80
CA CYS A 39 -1.91 -15.14 -5.75
C CYS A 39 -0.91 -16.28 -5.76
N GLU A 40 -0.67 -16.86 -6.94
CA GLU A 40 0.31 -17.93 -7.13
C GLU A 40 1.74 -17.41 -7.30
N GLY A 41 1.90 -16.15 -7.67
CA GLY A 41 3.18 -15.48 -7.79
C GLY A 41 3.47 -14.63 -6.54
N LYS A 42 3.90 -13.41 -6.78
CA LYS A 42 4.18 -12.43 -5.72
C LYS A 42 3.29 -11.20 -5.85
N LEU A 43 3.17 -10.46 -4.78
CA LEU A 43 2.56 -9.13 -4.81
C LEU A 43 3.64 -8.13 -5.21
N VAL A 44 3.40 -7.39 -6.28
CA VAL A 44 4.28 -6.32 -6.72
C VAL A 44 3.63 -5.00 -6.32
N VAL A 45 4.23 -4.30 -5.37
CA VAL A 45 3.73 -3.00 -4.93
C VAL A 45 4.46 -1.91 -5.69
N MET A 46 3.73 -1.02 -6.32
CA MET A 46 4.29 0.08 -7.10
C MET A 46 3.82 1.42 -6.57
N GLY A 47 4.70 2.39 -6.62
CA GLY A 47 4.41 3.78 -6.29
C GLY A 47 5.58 4.64 -6.69
N ILE A 48 5.43 5.96 -6.58
CA ILE A 48 6.45 6.93 -6.93
C ILE A 48 6.45 8.05 -5.89
N GLY A 49 7.61 8.63 -5.61
CA GLY A 49 7.73 9.69 -4.62
C GLY A 49 7.31 9.21 -3.22
N LYS A 50 6.46 9.95 -2.54
CA LYS A 50 6.01 9.62 -1.18
C LYS A 50 5.13 8.36 -1.16
N THR A 51 4.29 8.17 -2.17
CA THR A 51 3.50 6.93 -2.28
C THR A 51 4.40 5.72 -2.52
N GLY A 52 5.55 5.93 -3.18
CA GLY A 52 6.57 4.90 -3.33
C GLY A 52 7.17 4.48 -1.98
N ILE A 53 7.43 5.43 -1.10
CA ILE A 53 7.92 5.14 0.26
C ILE A 53 6.89 4.31 1.04
N ILE A 54 5.62 4.70 0.97
CA ILE A 54 4.53 3.96 1.60
C ILE A 54 4.41 2.56 0.99
N GLY A 55 4.48 2.45 -0.33
CA GLY A 55 4.43 1.17 -1.03
C GLY A 55 5.58 0.24 -0.64
N HIS A 56 6.78 0.78 -0.48
CA HIS A 56 7.93 0.02 -0.01
C HIS A 56 7.69 -0.54 1.40
N LYS A 57 7.12 0.26 2.29
CA LYS A 57 6.76 -0.17 3.64
C LYS A 57 5.71 -1.28 3.60
N ILE A 58 4.70 -1.16 2.76
CA ILE A 58 3.66 -2.19 2.59
C ILE A 58 4.28 -3.51 2.16
N ALA A 59 5.11 -3.49 1.11
CA ALA A 59 5.77 -4.69 0.60
C ALA A 59 6.66 -5.34 1.67
N SER A 60 7.44 -4.55 2.38
CA SER A 60 8.32 -5.02 3.46
C SER A 60 7.53 -5.67 4.59
N SER A 61 6.43 -5.05 5.03
CA SER A 61 5.58 -5.60 6.09
C SER A 61 4.92 -6.90 5.67
N LEU A 62 4.43 -6.98 4.45
CA LEU A 62 3.81 -8.21 3.93
C LEU A 62 4.84 -9.33 3.80
N ALA A 63 6.02 -9.05 3.26
CA ALA A 63 7.09 -10.04 3.13
C ALA A 63 7.51 -10.59 4.49
N SER A 64 7.62 -9.74 5.50
CA SER A 64 8.01 -10.17 6.85
C SER A 64 6.93 -10.97 7.58
N THR A 65 5.69 -10.92 7.13
CA THR A 65 4.56 -11.66 7.71
C THR A 65 4.10 -12.85 6.86
N GLY A 66 4.87 -13.24 5.85
CA GLY A 66 4.64 -14.46 5.09
C GLY A 66 4.02 -14.30 3.72
N THR A 67 3.72 -13.09 3.28
CA THR A 67 3.24 -12.83 1.92
C THR A 67 4.41 -12.42 1.04
N SER A 68 4.68 -13.19 -0.03
CA SER A 68 5.73 -12.83 -0.99
C SER A 68 5.39 -11.51 -1.66
N ALA A 69 6.19 -10.49 -1.40
CA ALA A 69 5.95 -9.15 -1.92
C ALA A 69 7.27 -8.43 -2.20
N ILE A 70 7.29 -7.66 -3.26
CA ILE A 70 8.40 -6.78 -3.63
C ILE A 70 7.87 -5.40 -3.95
N PHE A 71 8.74 -4.40 -3.82
CA PHE A 71 8.44 -3.06 -4.26
C PHE A 71 9.16 -2.77 -5.58
N VAL A 72 8.45 -2.16 -6.53
CA VAL A 72 9.03 -1.64 -7.78
C VAL A 72 8.63 -0.17 -7.90
N ASN A 73 9.63 0.70 -8.05
CA ASN A 73 9.36 2.10 -8.30
C ASN A 73 8.70 2.26 -9.68
N ALA A 74 7.54 2.93 -9.74
CA ALA A 74 6.77 3.06 -10.96
C ALA A 74 7.55 3.78 -12.08
N ALA A 75 8.42 4.74 -11.74
CA ALA A 75 9.27 5.40 -12.71
C ALA A 75 10.33 4.46 -13.28
N GLU A 76 10.92 3.61 -12.46
CA GLU A 76 11.93 2.63 -12.90
C GLU A 76 11.31 1.50 -13.71
N ALA A 77 10.03 1.18 -13.48
CA ALA A 77 9.33 0.17 -14.28
C ALA A 77 9.33 0.53 -15.76
N VAL A 78 9.19 1.83 -16.08
CA VAL A 78 9.26 2.32 -17.47
C VAL A 78 10.64 2.11 -18.09
N HIS A 79 11.68 2.06 -17.27
CA HIS A 79 13.07 1.90 -17.71
C HIS A 79 13.58 0.46 -17.66
N GLY A 80 12.70 -0.53 -17.49
CA GLY A 80 13.08 -1.93 -17.57
C GLY A 80 12.68 -2.81 -16.39
N ASP A 81 12.41 -2.25 -15.23
CA ASP A 81 12.02 -3.03 -14.04
C ASP A 81 10.66 -3.73 -14.20
N LEU A 82 9.90 -3.36 -15.23
CA LEU A 82 8.64 -4.03 -15.55
C LEU A 82 8.83 -5.53 -15.81
N GLY A 83 10.03 -5.95 -16.26
CA GLY A 83 10.37 -7.34 -16.41
C GLY A 83 10.36 -8.15 -15.10
N MET A 84 10.32 -7.51 -13.96
CA MET A 84 10.17 -8.15 -12.64
C MET A 84 8.75 -8.64 -12.38
N VAL A 85 7.77 -8.20 -13.19
CA VAL A 85 6.37 -8.59 -13.06
C VAL A 85 6.10 -9.78 -13.98
N CYS A 86 5.59 -10.86 -13.41
CA CYS A 86 5.25 -12.10 -14.13
C CYS A 86 3.73 -12.26 -14.23
N GLY A 87 3.28 -13.16 -15.12
CA GLY A 87 1.86 -13.34 -15.39
C GLY A 87 1.03 -13.84 -14.20
N LYS A 88 1.66 -14.45 -13.21
CA LYS A 88 0.97 -14.94 -11.98
C LYS A 88 1.00 -13.95 -10.82
N ASP A 89 1.62 -12.80 -11.02
CA ASP A 89 1.74 -11.76 -10.00
C ASP A 89 0.47 -10.92 -9.90
N VAL A 90 0.27 -10.34 -8.73
CA VAL A 90 -0.75 -9.31 -8.50
C VAL A 90 -0.01 -7.98 -8.29
N VAL A 91 -0.52 -6.92 -8.87
CA VAL A 91 0.06 -5.58 -8.74
C VAL A 91 -0.82 -4.72 -7.87
N LEU A 92 -0.21 -4.07 -6.87
CA LEU A 92 -0.85 -3.08 -6.02
C LEU A 92 -0.22 -1.71 -6.34
N LEU A 93 -1.02 -0.82 -6.91
CA LEU A 93 -0.59 0.54 -7.21
C LEU A 93 -0.99 1.47 -6.07
N VAL A 94 -0.02 2.18 -5.52
CA VAL A 94 -0.25 3.19 -4.48
C VAL A 94 -0.10 4.58 -5.12
N SER A 95 -1.21 5.29 -5.19
CA SER A 95 -1.30 6.58 -5.85
C SER A 95 -1.59 7.71 -4.87
#